data_1903b5d569d7473052a3e090f65617a5
#
_entry.id   1903b5d569d7473052a3e090f65617a5
#
_cell.length_a   1.000
_cell.length_b   1.000
_cell.length_c   1.000
_cell.angle_alpha   90.00
_cell.angle_beta   90.00
_cell.angle_gamma   90.00
#
_symmetry.space_group_name_H-M   'P 1'
#
loop_
_entity.id
_entity.type
_entity.pdbx_description
1 polymer ?
#
loop_
_entity_poly.entity_id
_entity_poly.type
_entity_poly.pdbx_seq_one_letter_code
_entity_poly.pdbx_strand_id
1 'polypeptide(L)'
;LYGKSIRYFLICATGILCFVALGIYPRQKSMAELDTEAVKLETEIKAQKALRPVFANLLKRAKVKSPTALPFPEKTKLDRAKAVMIPDAFREIAQMSGLQLVDVAPDLKTVVKGGESLSVNVHLSGDFHDFRNFLIRMEQIPYLKHVERVQIEPAEGVKEFRLKVWLALEP
;
A
#
# COMPACT_ATOMS: atom_id res chain seq x y z
N LEU A 1 -34.51 -78.16 14.46
CA LEU A 1 -35.38 -76.97 14.49
C LEU A 1 -34.66 -75.68 14.87
N TYR A 2 -33.47 -75.71 15.45
CA TYR A 2 -32.72 -74.50 15.91
C TYR A 2 -32.04 -73.75 14.78
N GLY A 3 -31.72 -74.37 13.66
CA GLY A 3 -30.94 -73.70 12.58
C GLY A 3 -31.70 -72.58 11.80
N LYS A 4 -33.04 -72.62 11.79
CA LYS A 4 -33.84 -71.64 11.06
C LYS A 4 -34.03 -70.36 11.89
N SER A 5 -34.23 -70.47 13.22
CA SER A 5 -34.36 -69.32 14.11
C SER A 5 -33.09 -68.47 14.19
N ILE A 6 -31.93 -69.11 14.17
CA ILE A 6 -30.64 -68.38 14.19
C ILE A 6 -30.41 -67.51 12.93
N ARG A 7 -30.85 -68.02 11.77
CA ARG A 7 -30.75 -67.27 10.51
C ARG A 7 -31.64 -66.07 10.49
N TYR A 8 -32.87 -66.18 10.98
CA TYR A 8 -33.76 -65.01 11.09
C TYR A 8 -33.24 -63.95 12.10
N PHE A 9 -32.65 -64.38 13.22
CA PHE A 9 -32.05 -63.51 14.18
C PHE A 9 -30.81 -62.75 13.60
N LEU A 10 -29.99 -63.45 12.83
CA LEU A 10 -28.84 -62.84 12.14
C LEU A 10 -29.28 -61.81 11.09
N ILE A 11 -30.33 -62.11 10.32
CA ILE A 11 -30.86 -61.17 9.31
C ILE A 11 -31.44 -59.91 9.98
N CYS A 12 -32.20 -60.08 11.07
CA CYS A 12 -32.72 -58.95 11.83
C CYS A 12 -31.61 -58.09 12.45
N ALA A 13 -30.59 -58.72 13.05
CA ALA A 13 -29.45 -58.03 13.63
C ALA A 13 -28.66 -57.23 12.57
N THR A 14 -28.43 -57.80 11.39
CA THR A 14 -27.76 -57.15 10.27
C THR A 14 -28.60 -55.96 9.74
N GLY A 15 -29.92 -56.13 9.63
CA GLY A 15 -30.84 -55.06 9.22
C GLY A 15 -30.83 -53.86 10.17
N ILE A 16 -30.85 -54.12 11.50
CA ILE A 16 -30.77 -53.07 12.53
C ILE A 16 -29.41 -52.36 12.46
N LEU A 17 -28.32 -53.10 12.28
CA LEU A 17 -26.95 -52.54 12.19
C LEU A 17 -26.77 -51.64 10.95
N CYS A 18 -27.31 -52.08 9.79
CA CYS A 18 -27.35 -51.26 8.58
C CYS A 18 -28.20 -49.97 8.76
N PHE A 19 -29.35 -50.09 9.43
CA PHE A 19 -30.22 -48.93 9.68
C PHE A 19 -29.57 -47.90 10.60
N VAL A 20 -28.86 -48.34 11.64
CA VAL A 20 -28.09 -47.48 12.53
C VAL A 20 -26.89 -46.85 11.79
N ALA A 21 -26.18 -47.64 11.00
CA ALA A 21 -25.03 -47.12 10.24
C ALA A 21 -25.42 -46.10 9.18
N LEU A 22 -26.50 -46.33 8.43
CA LEU A 22 -26.97 -45.42 7.37
C LEU A 22 -27.76 -44.21 7.90
N GLY A 23 -28.44 -44.33 9.04
CA GLY A 23 -29.29 -43.28 9.60
C GLY A 23 -28.56 -42.32 10.54
N ILE A 24 -27.61 -42.81 11.31
CA ILE A 24 -26.93 -41.99 12.36
C ILE A 24 -25.62 -41.41 11.87
N TYR A 25 -24.86 -42.16 11.05
CA TYR A 25 -23.54 -41.73 10.60
C TYR A 25 -23.52 -40.42 9.76
N PRO A 26 -24.43 -40.22 8.78
CA PRO A 26 -24.43 -38.96 8.01
C PRO A 26 -24.87 -37.75 8.81
N ARG A 27 -25.70 -37.91 9.84
CA ARG A 27 -26.17 -36.81 10.68
C ARG A 27 -25.08 -36.21 11.59
N GLN A 28 -24.14 -37.04 12.06
CA GLN A 28 -23.02 -36.57 12.89
C GLN A 28 -22.02 -35.76 12.09
N LYS A 29 -21.77 -36.02 10.80
CA LYS A 29 -20.90 -35.23 9.94
C LYS A 29 -21.45 -33.83 9.69
N SER A 30 -22.75 -33.74 9.41
CA SER A 30 -23.38 -32.42 9.16
C SER A 30 -23.37 -31.50 10.39
N MET A 31 -23.49 -32.05 11.59
CA MET A 31 -23.38 -31.25 12.83
C MET A 31 -21.94 -30.76 13.06
N ALA A 32 -20.93 -31.59 12.81
CA ALA A 32 -19.53 -31.19 12.97
C ALA A 32 -19.11 -30.12 11.96
N GLU A 33 -19.64 -30.15 10.73
CA GLU A 33 -19.39 -29.12 9.72
C GLU A 33 -20.06 -27.77 10.13
N LEU A 34 -21.30 -27.81 10.61
CA LEU A 34 -22.00 -26.62 11.10
C LEU A 34 -21.31 -25.98 12.32
N ASP A 35 -20.80 -26.81 13.24
CA ASP A 35 -20.05 -26.31 14.40
C ASP A 35 -18.71 -25.65 13.97
N THR A 36 -18.02 -26.22 12.99
CA THR A 36 -16.78 -25.61 12.47
C THR A 36 -17.04 -24.30 11.73
N GLU A 37 -18.13 -24.19 10.98
CA GLU A 37 -18.54 -22.92 10.35
C GLU A 37 -18.96 -21.88 11.38
N ALA A 38 -19.70 -22.27 12.42
CA ALA A 38 -20.09 -21.38 13.51
C ALA A 38 -18.85 -20.81 14.24
N VAL A 39 -17.86 -21.65 14.54
CA VAL A 39 -16.61 -21.24 15.18
C VAL A 39 -15.81 -20.31 14.28
N LYS A 40 -15.75 -20.57 12.96
CA LYS A 40 -15.09 -19.66 12.01
C LYS A 40 -15.77 -18.29 11.95
N LEU A 41 -17.08 -18.25 11.83
CA LEU A 41 -17.86 -17.01 11.85
C LEU A 41 -17.70 -16.25 13.16
N GLU A 42 -17.68 -16.94 14.30
CA GLU A 42 -17.39 -16.28 15.59
C GLU A 42 -15.99 -15.69 15.66
N THR A 43 -14.97 -16.39 15.15
CA THR A 43 -13.60 -15.86 15.13
C THR A 43 -13.47 -14.66 14.20
N GLU A 44 -14.13 -14.68 13.05
CA GLU A 44 -14.17 -13.53 12.14
C GLU A 44 -14.87 -12.31 12.75
N ILE A 45 -16.02 -12.54 13.41
CA ILE A 45 -16.74 -11.48 14.13
C ILE A 45 -15.90 -10.91 15.28
N LYS A 46 -15.18 -11.75 16.02
CA LYS A 46 -14.27 -11.31 17.09
C LYS A 46 -13.10 -10.50 16.53
N ALA A 47 -12.51 -10.93 15.41
CA ALA A 47 -11.46 -10.19 14.73
C ALA A 47 -11.95 -8.82 14.22
N GLN A 48 -13.13 -8.77 13.61
CA GLN A 48 -13.72 -7.50 13.16
C GLN A 48 -14.06 -6.58 14.33
N LYS A 49 -14.60 -7.12 15.44
CA LYS A 49 -14.87 -6.33 16.65
C LYS A 49 -13.59 -5.78 17.27
N ALA A 50 -12.49 -6.53 17.26
CA ALA A 50 -11.19 -6.07 17.77
C ALA A 50 -10.59 -4.96 16.90
N LEU A 51 -10.82 -5.00 15.56
CA LEU A 51 -10.34 -3.98 14.64
C LEU A 51 -11.17 -2.68 14.66
N ARG A 52 -12.45 -2.75 15.04
CA ARG A 52 -13.35 -1.59 15.10
C ARG A 52 -12.80 -0.41 15.93
N PRO A 53 -12.29 -0.59 17.15
CA PRO A 53 -11.78 0.54 17.94
C PRO A 53 -10.52 1.15 17.32
N VAL A 54 -9.68 0.33 16.68
CA VAL A 54 -8.48 0.81 15.96
C VAL A 54 -8.90 1.67 14.76
N PHE A 55 -9.85 1.17 13.96
CA PHE A 55 -10.38 1.90 12.82
C PHE A 55 -11.09 3.20 13.22
N ALA A 56 -11.88 3.18 14.30
CA ALA A 56 -12.51 4.37 14.85
C ALA A 56 -11.49 5.40 15.36
N ASN A 57 -10.40 4.97 15.98
CA ASN A 57 -9.32 5.83 16.40
C ASN A 57 -8.53 6.42 15.21
N LEU A 58 -8.30 5.62 14.15
CA LEU A 58 -7.68 6.11 12.92
C LEU A 58 -8.57 7.14 12.21
N LEU A 59 -9.88 6.91 12.13
CA LEU A 59 -10.84 7.87 11.59
C LEU A 59 -10.91 9.15 12.42
N LYS A 60 -10.90 9.06 13.76
CA LYS A 60 -10.82 10.23 14.63
C LYS A 60 -9.53 11.01 14.40
N ARG A 61 -8.39 10.32 14.30
CA ARG A 61 -7.09 10.96 14.01
C ARG A 61 -7.05 11.56 12.61
N ALA A 62 -7.64 10.93 11.61
CA ALA A 62 -7.76 11.46 10.26
C ALA A 62 -8.67 12.71 10.19
N LYS A 63 -9.75 12.73 10.99
CA LYS A 63 -10.64 13.91 11.09
C LYS A 63 -10.04 15.06 11.93
N VAL A 64 -9.25 14.74 12.96
CA VAL A 64 -8.60 15.74 13.82
C VAL A 64 -7.32 16.29 13.19
N LYS A 65 -6.65 15.51 12.35
CA LYS A 65 -5.53 15.94 11.52
C LYS A 65 -6.01 16.15 10.07
N SER A 66 -6.82 17.17 9.87
CA SER A 66 -6.36 18.11 8.85
C SER A 66 -5.11 18.74 9.45
N PRO A 67 -3.88 18.39 9.06
CA PRO A 67 -2.76 19.24 9.37
C PRO A 67 -3.20 20.60 8.86
N THR A 68 -2.99 21.61 9.66
CA THR A 68 -2.99 22.99 9.19
C THR A 68 -2.37 22.92 7.81
N ALA A 69 -3.19 23.05 6.78
CA ALA A 69 -2.72 22.86 5.42
C ALA A 69 -1.51 23.77 5.32
N LEU A 70 -0.33 23.19 5.21
CA LEU A 70 0.84 23.96 4.85
C LEU A 70 0.36 24.81 3.67
N PRO A 71 0.44 26.14 3.71
CA PRO A 71 -0.05 26.96 2.62
C PRO A 71 0.60 26.42 1.36
N PHE A 72 -0.20 25.69 0.57
CA PHE A 72 0.28 25.23 -0.72
C PHE A 72 0.66 26.49 -1.48
N PRO A 73 1.90 26.59 -1.95
CA PRO A 73 2.28 27.72 -2.78
C PRO A 73 1.33 27.76 -3.96
N GLU A 74 0.87 28.95 -4.32
CA GLU A 74 0.06 29.13 -5.52
C GLU A 74 0.81 28.50 -6.69
N LYS A 75 0.18 27.50 -7.29
CA LYS A 75 0.80 26.75 -8.40
C LYS A 75 0.98 27.69 -9.58
N THR A 76 2.21 28.05 -9.86
CA THR A 76 2.59 28.83 -11.04
C THR A 76 3.20 27.91 -12.09
N LYS A 77 3.18 28.34 -13.34
CA LYS A 77 3.88 27.64 -14.40
C LYS A 77 5.27 28.25 -14.56
N LEU A 78 6.25 27.42 -14.90
CA LEU A 78 7.61 27.85 -15.14
C LEU A 78 7.77 28.32 -16.59
N ASP A 79 8.31 29.50 -16.79
CA ASP A 79 8.72 29.97 -18.10
C ASP A 79 9.82 29.04 -18.70
N ARG A 80 9.67 28.69 -19.97
CA ARG A 80 10.63 27.83 -20.69
C ARG A 80 12.04 28.39 -20.66
N ALA A 81 12.21 29.72 -20.72
CA ALA A 81 13.52 30.34 -20.62
C ALA A 81 14.22 30.09 -19.27
N LYS A 82 13.44 29.94 -18.20
CA LYS A 82 13.94 29.65 -16.84
C LYS A 82 14.21 28.16 -16.60
N ALA A 83 13.86 27.28 -17.54
CA ALA A 83 14.11 25.84 -17.41
C ALA A 83 15.62 25.52 -17.27
N VAL A 84 16.50 26.38 -17.75
CA VAL A 84 17.97 26.26 -17.60
C VAL A 84 18.41 26.42 -16.14
N MET A 85 17.64 27.11 -15.31
CA MET A 85 17.94 27.33 -13.88
C MET A 85 17.46 26.22 -12.96
N ILE A 86 16.74 25.24 -13.49
CA ILE A 86 16.20 24.13 -12.69
C ILE A 86 17.29 23.35 -11.93
N PRO A 87 18.42 22.97 -12.54
CA PRO A 87 19.49 22.25 -11.85
C PRO A 87 20.03 23.05 -10.63
N ASP A 88 20.13 24.37 -10.75
CA ASP A 88 20.64 25.21 -9.67
C ASP A 88 19.64 25.30 -8.52
N ALA A 89 18.34 25.40 -8.81
CA ALA A 89 17.30 25.37 -7.79
C ALA A 89 17.29 24.04 -7.00
N PHE A 90 17.43 22.90 -7.69
CA PHE A 90 17.52 21.61 -7.02
C PHE A 90 18.82 21.45 -6.22
N ARG A 91 19.93 22.03 -6.70
CA ARG A 91 21.19 22.06 -5.96
C ARG A 91 21.08 22.83 -4.67
N GLU A 92 20.48 24.00 -4.71
CA GLU A 92 20.25 24.82 -3.52
C GLU A 92 19.40 24.10 -2.47
N ILE A 93 18.28 23.51 -2.89
CA ILE A 93 17.39 22.75 -2.00
C ILE A 93 18.13 21.52 -1.41
N ALA A 94 18.92 20.81 -2.20
CA ALA A 94 19.70 19.67 -1.73
C ALA A 94 20.72 20.10 -0.67
N GLN A 95 21.47 21.17 -0.91
CA GLN A 95 22.45 21.72 0.04
C GLN A 95 21.78 22.19 1.34
N MET A 96 20.64 22.90 1.24
CA MET A 96 19.88 23.36 2.42
C MET A 96 19.29 22.19 3.23
N SER A 97 19.18 21.02 2.63
CA SER A 97 18.66 19.80 3.28
C SER A 97 19.76 18.87 3.78
N GLY A 98 21.03 19.19 3.54
CA GLY A 98 22.17 18.34 3.94
C GLY A 98 22.48 17.19 2.99
N LEU A 99 21.85 17.17 1.79
CA LEU A 99 22.11 16.16 0.76
C LEU A 99 23.17 16.59 -0.24
N GLN A 100 23.91 15.61 -0.74
CA GLN A 100 24.81 15.80 -1.87
C GLN A 100 24.03 15.56 -3.17
N LEU A 101 23.99 16.58 -4.04
CA LEU A 101 23.46 16.42 -5.39
C LEU A 101 24.50 15.74 -6.26
N VAL A 102 24.16 14.55 -6.79
CA VAL A 102 25.03 13.79 -7.70
C VAL A 102 24.78 14.22 -9.14
N ASP A 103 23.52 14.27 -9.56
CA ASP A 103 23.14 14.66 -10.92
C ASP A 103 21.71 15.22 -11.00
N VAL A 104 21.48 16.12 -11.96
CA VAL A 104 20.17 16.62 -12.34
C VAL A 104 20.07 16.65 -13.85
N ALA A 105 19.26 15.79 -14.42
CA ALA A 105 19.07 15.66 -15.85
C ALA A 105 17.62 15.99 -16.26
N PRO A 106 17.36 17.19 -16.80
CA PRO A 106 16.08 17.50 -17.42
C PRO A 106 15.90 16.72 -18.73
N ASP A 107 14.76 16.06 -18.91
CA ASP A 107 14.42 15.36 -20.15
C ASP A 107 13.80 16.34 -21.16
N LEU A 108 14.66 16.93 -21.99
CA LEU A 108 14.26 17.89 -23.00
C LEU A 108 13.33 17.31 -24.08
N LYS A 109 13.27 15.99 -24.23
CA LYS A 109 12.35 15.33 -25.18
C LYS A 109 10.88 15.58 -24.81
N THR A 110 10.59 15.82 -23.54
CA THR A 110 9.24 16.13 -23.07
C THR A 110 8.79 17.53 -23.48
N VAL A 111 9.75 18.46 -23.62
CA VAL A 111 9.49 19.86 -24.04
C VAL A 111 9.31 19.96 -25.56
N VAL A 112 10.14 19.22 -26.34
CA VAL A 112 10.13 19.27 -27.81
C VAL A 112 8.80 18.77 -28.39
N LYS A 113 8.11 17.86 -27.71
CA LYS A 113 6.79 17.37 -28.11
C LYS A 113 5.63 18.33 -27.83
N GLY A 114 5.90 19.61 -27.51
CA GLY A 114 4.86 20.59 -27.17
C GLY A 114 4.21 20.34 -25.79
N GLY A 115 4.86 19.57 -24.94
CA GLY A 115 4.35 19.22 -23.62
C GLY A 115 4.31 20.45 -22.68
N GLU A 116 3.22 20.61 -21.95
CA GLU A 116 3.08 21.59 -20.85
C GLU A 116 3.79 21.17 -19.56
N SER A 117 4.69 20.19 -19.64
CA SER A 117 5.37 19.64 -18.47
C SER A 117 6.77 19.17 -18.83
N LEU A 118 7.73 19.44 -17.96
CA LEU A 118 9.11 18.98 -18.07
C LEU A 118 9.38 17.88 -17.02
N SER A 119 9.90 16.77 -17.49
CA SER A 119 10.41 15.72 -16.60
C SER A 119 11.86 16.00 -16.23
N VAL A 120 12.19 15.87 -14.94
CA VAL A 120 13.54 16.06 -14.41
C VAL A 120 13.92 14.84 -13.60
N ASN A 121 15.05 14.22 -13.92
CA ASN A 121 15.64 13.17 -13.11
C ASN A 121 16.64 13.80 -12.13
N VAL A 122 16.48 13.53 -10.84
CA VAL A 122 17.33 14.05 -9.77
C VAL A 122 17.96 12.88 -9.05
N HIS A 123 19.28 12.90 -8.93
CA HIS A 123 20.07 11.90 -8.22
C HIS A 123 20.76 12.55 -7.03
N LEU A 124 20.47 12.04 -5.83
CA LEU A 124 20.95 12.58 -4.56
C LEU A 124 21.63 11.48 -3.75
N SER A 125 22.55 11.86 -2.87
CA SER A 125 23.19 10.97 -1.92
C SER A 125 23.20 11.58 -0.52
N GLY A 126 22.95 10.76 0.51
CA GLY A 126 22.95 11.22 1.90
C GLY A 126 22.12 10.36 2.84
N ASP A 127 21.65 10.95 3.94
CA ASP A 127 20.84 10.24 4.93
C ASP A 127 19.34 10.38 4.61
N PHE A 128 18.56 9.41 5.09
CA PHE A 128 17.10 9.39 4.89
C PHE A 128 16.38 10.55 5.59
N HIS A 129 16.91 11.02 6.72
CA HIS A 129 16.36 12.18 7.41
C HIS A 129 16.47 13.46 6.55
N ASP A 130 17.63 13.64 5.93
CA ASP A 130 17.90 14.78 5.06
C ASP A 130 17.10 14.70 3.76
N PHE A 131 16.89 13.49 3.26
CA PHE A 131 16.02 13.25 2.11
C PHE A 131 14.56 13.62 2.40
N ARG A 132 14.06 13.33 3.59
CA ARG A 132 12.73 13.78 4.02
C ARG A 132 12.63 15.31 4.04
N ASN A 133 13.65 15.98 4.57
CA ASN A 133 13.69 17.46 4.60
C ASN A 133 13.73 18.03 3.17
N PHE A 134 14.46 17.40 2.27
CA PHE A 134 14.50 17.75 0.85
C PHE A 134 13.11 17.66 0.21
N LEU A 135 12.37 16.57 0.43
CA LEU A 135 11.01 16.41 -0.11
C LEU A 135 10.06 17.49 0.38
N ILE A 136 10.14 17.86 1.68
CA ILE A 136 9.32 18.93 2.26
C ILE A 136 9.64 20.29 1.63
N ARG A 137 10.94 20.58 1.40
CA ARG A 137 11.36 21.83 0.76
C ARG A 137 11.01 21.85 -0.73
N MET A 138 11.15 20.72 -1.41
CA MET A 138 10.80 20.58 -2.82
C MET A 138 9.30 20.82 -3.06
N GLU A 139 8.41 20.48 -2.12
CA GLU A 139 6.97 20.76 -2.21
C GLU A 139 6.67 22.25 -2.24
N GLN A 140 7.58 23.10 -1.73
CA GLN A 140 7.45 24.55 -1.76
C GLN A 140 7.73 25.17 -3.12
N ILE A 141 8.23 24.38 -4.09
CA ILE A 141 8.45 24.84 -5.47
C ILE A 141 7.08 25.06 -6.14
N PRO A 142 6.76 26.30 -6.56
CA PRO A 142 5.42 26.65 -7.04
C PRO A 142 5.06 25.98 -8.38
N TYR A 143 6.06 25.62 -9.20
CA TYR A 143 5.88 24.95 -10.49
C TYR A 143 6.03 23.41 -10.42
N LEU A 144 6.14 22.84 -9.21
CA LEU A 144 6.13 21.40 -9.02
C LEU A 144 4.74 20.83 -9.30
N LYS A 145 4.65 19.91 -10.28
CA LYS A 145 3.39 19.25 -10.62
C LYS A 145 3.17 17.98 -9.78
N HIS A 146 4.10 17.04 -9.84
CA HIS A 146 4.12 15.83 -9.02
C HIS A 146 5.48 15.11 -9.11
N VAL A 147 5.70 14.20 -8.17
CA VAL A 147 6.81 13.24 -8.20
C VAL A 147 6.27 11.93 -8.77
N GLU A 148 6.84 11.48 -9.88
CA GLU A 148 6.41 10.22 -10.55
C GLU A 148 7.01 9.00 -9.88
N ARG A 149 8.30 9.08 -9.53
CA ARG A 149 9.05 7.94 -9.01
C ARG A 149 10.06 8.36 -7.97
N VAL A 150 10.17 7.56 -6.93
CA VAL A 150 11.24 7.63 -5.93
C VAL A 150 11.86 6.24 -5.82
N GLN A 151 13.17 6.12 -6.05
CA GLN A 151 13.95 4.90 -5.85
C GLN A 151 15.00 5.17 -4.78
N ILE A 152 15.14 4.26 -3.85
CA ILE A 152 16.10 4.35 -2.75
C ILE A 152 16.98 3.12 -2.86
N GLU A 153 18.27 3.34 -3.06
CA GLU A 153 19.26 2.27 -3.20
C GLU A 153 20.28 2.40 -2.06
N PRO A 154 20.62 1.29 -1.38
CA PRO A 154 21.72 1.31 -0.44
C PRO A 154 23.04 1.42 -1.20
N ALA A 155 23.90 2.36 -0.81
CA ALA A 155 25.27 2.48 -1.27
C ALA A 155 26.22 2.35 -0.06
N GLU A 156 27.50 2.18 -0.28
CA GLU A 156 28.50 1.97 0.78
C GLU A 156 28.51 3.13 1.79
N GLY A 157 27.80 2.93 2.93
CA GLY A 157 27.73 3.88 4.06
C GLY A 157 26.75 5.05 3.91
N VAL A 158 26.17 5.27 2.74
CA VAL A 158 25.18 6.30 2.44
C VAL A 158 24.04 5.71 1.61
N LYS A 159 22.95 6.45 1.43
CA LYS A 159 21.84 6.04 0.58
C LYS A 159 21.81 6.90 -0.67
N GLU A 160 21.51 6.27 -1.80
CA GLU A 160 21.26 6.97 -3.05
C GLU A 160 19.75 7.08 -3.28
N PHE A 161 19.32 8.26 -3.68
CA PHE A 161 17.93 8.59 -3.97
C PHE A 161 17.82 9.06 -5.41
N ARG A 162 17.01 8.33 -6.19
CA ARG A 162 16.69 8.73 -7.57
C ARG A 162 15.24 9.12 -7.66
N LEU A 163 14.99 10.35 -8.05
CA LEU A 163 13.66 10.90 -8.20
C LEU A 163 13.39 11.24 -9.66
N LYS A 164 12.16 11.00 -10.09
CA LYS A 164 11.64 11.55 -11.34
C LYS A 164 10.50 12.52 -11.00
N VAL A 165 10.69 13.77 -11.35
CA VAL A 165 9.83 14.88 -10.98
C VAL A 165 9.27 15.54 -12.24
N TRP A 166 8.00 15.94 -12.18
CA TRP A 166 7.35 16.70 -13.24
C TRP A 166 7.12 18.13 -12.83
N LEU A 167 7.55 19.06 -13.69
CA LEU A 167 7.37 20.50 -13.52
C LEU A 167 6.37 21.01 -14.55
N ALA A 168 5.51 21.96 -14.16
CA ALA A 168 4.56 22.59 -15.04
C ALA A 168 5.27 23.71 -15.82
N LEU A 169 5.18 23.70 -17.15
CA LEU A 169 5.72 24.72 -18.05
C LEU A 169 4.59 25.60 -18.59
N GLU A 170 4.93 26.84 -18.88
CA GLU A 170 4.08 27.69 -19.70
C GLU A 170 4.03 27.19 -21.15
N PRO A 171 2.87 27.33 -21.82
CA PRO A 171 2.68 26.85 -23.19
C PRO A 171 3.60 27.55 -24.20
#